data_d6a973c77a5baa0df4b8b7c5a0706398
#
_entry.id   d6a973c77a5baa0df4b8b7c5a0706398
#
_cell.length_a   1.000
_cell.length_b   1.000
_cell.length_c   1.000
_cell.angle_alpha   90.00
_cell.angle_beta   90.00
_cell.angle_gamma   90.00
#
_symmetry.space_group_name_H-M   'P 1'
#
loop_
_entity.id
_entity.type
_entity.pdbx_description
1 polymer ?
#
loop_
_entity_poly.entity_id
_entity_poly.type
_entity_poly.pdbx_seq_one_letter_code
_entity_poly.pdbx_strand_id
1 'polypeptide(L)'
;MSIFSDVLTEYINTKNIKVFPMAKYCGLDRSTMYKLISGKRNPPPRDILKKMILFMHLTPTEAQHLEEAWNVTRIGPEIYYKRKSVENFICHFPSHFSVSPDEFIFSSKIVQHNPDSDCIALTSMQQVNYFIHKMFLTEASRSSGKISLLLQPEHEFVFHLLSTLASGDALEVQHILCLNSQDAFTEHHELINLKYLYEIFPIYMSGLNYTLWYYYDNIHSHYHNMNIFPCMILTSDSALLCTADGQSGIFYSNTAVIHMLQEIYDTYLEQCSQLFLATTFSPDNLSNVFRTVFEADETAPTFALQPEVCVTPFISESILREAFNYELPHSEEIFRNATAAFAGNMRRLTDSQTFVYFTTDGLMQFAASGRTAEIPEIFYHKFTPEQRIQMLRGVEASCRDGSYRILQKPLNHLPSNLHLCIRGNIGTLIFQKSNGEVMLFTIQEYGLLETFLDYLQNMQESCFYTTEEAAAYVQDIICRLENGSIE
;
A
#
# COMPACT_ATOMS: atom_id res chain seq x y z
N MET A 1 4.46 -7.26 -33.60
CA MET A 1 5.21 -8.36 -32.96
C MET A 1 4.86 -8.33 -31.48
N SER A 2 5.10 -9.37 -30.72
CA SER A 2 4.83 -9.35 -29.28
C SER A 2 6.12 -9.08 -28.53
N ILE A 3 6.02 -8.51 -27.31
CA ILE A 3 7.21 -8.24 -26.45
C ILE A 3 8.06 -9.50 -26.29
N PHE A 4 7.43 -10.67 -26.07
CA PHE A 4 8.14 -11.94 -25.99
C PHE A 4 8.90 -12.29 -27.28
N SER A 5 8.27 -12.09 -28.47
CA SER A 5 8.92 -12.40 -29.75
C SER A 5 10.11 -11.48 -30.01
N ASP A 6 10.03 -10.24 -29.59
CA ASP A 6 11.09 -9.27 -29.80
C ASP A 6 12.31 -9.57 -28.94
N VAL A 7 12.12 -9.83 -27.63
CA VAL A 7 13.19 -10.24 -26.70
C VAL A 7 13.77 -11.59 -27.08
N LEU A 8 12.95 -12.57 -27.48
CA LEU A 8 13.41 -13.87 -27.94
C LEU A 8 14.29 -13.74 -29.19
N THR A 9 13.88 -12.89 -30.15
CA THR A 9 14.65 -12.63 -31.38
C THR A 9 15.95 -11.92 -31.05
N GLU A 10 15.97 -10.99 -30.15
CA GLU A 10 17.19 -10.32 -29.68
C GLU A 10 18.21 -11.34 -29.15
N TYR A 11 17.81 -12.24 -28.23
CA TYR A 11 18.70 -13.23 -27.66
C TYR A 11 19.18 -14.29 -28.70
N ILE A 12 18.30 -14.70 -29.64
CA ILE A 12 18.68 -15.57 -30.73
C ILE A 12 19.81 -14.95 -31.57
N ASN A 13 19.68 -13.66 -31.90
CA ASN A 13 20.65 -12.93 -32.71
C ASN A 13 21.96 -12.68 -31.93
N THR A 14 21.87 -12.14 -30.73
CA THR A 14 23.01 -11.75 -29.90
C THR A 14 23.88 -12.97 -29.54
N LYS A 15 23.25 -14.10 -29.23
CA LYS A 15 23.96 -15.35 -28.90
C LYS A 15 24.21 -16.27 -30.09
N ASN A 16 23.85 -15.82 -31.30
CA ASN A 16 24.04 -16.57 -32.54
C ASN A 16 23.43 -18.00 -32.50
N ILE A 17 22.22 -18.10 -31.98
CA ILE A 17 21.51 -19.37 -31.75
C ILE A 17 20.99 -19.94 -33.08
N LYS A 18 21.26 -21.20 -33.34
CA LYS A 18 20.67 -21.92 -34.48
C LYS A 18 19.23 -22.36 -34.14
N VAL A 19 18.25 -21.79 -34.83
CA VAL A 19 16.81 -21.99 -34.58
C VAL A 19 16.37 -23.45 -34.69
N PHE A 20 16.89 -24.21 -35.68
CA PHE A 20 16.49 -25.60 -35.87
C PHE A 20 16.92 -26.53 -34.72
N PRO A 21 18.18 -26.52 -34.24
CA PRO A 21 18.58 -27.27 -33.06
C PRO A 21 17.79 -26.89 -31.81
N MET A 22 17.52 -25.59 -31.59
CA MET A 22 16.69 -25.12 -30.49
C MET A 22 15.28 -25.67 -30.56
N ALA A 23 14.62 -25.62 -31.73
CA ALA A 23 13.29 -26.20 -31.92
C ALA A 23 13.24 -27.68 -31.55
N LYS A 24 14.25 -28.47 -32.04
CA LYS A 24 14.37 -29.90 -31.72
C LYS A 24 14.54 -30.14 -30.21
N TYR A 25 15.39 -29.36 -29.55
CA TYR A 25 15.65 -29.47 -28.10
C TYR A 25 14.38 -29.17 -27.30
N CYS A 26 13.60 -28.16 -27.71
CA CYS A 26 12.34 -27.77 -27.09
C CYS A 26 11.19 -28.73 -27.42
N GLY A 27 11.37 -29.71 -28.32
CA GLY A 27 10.27 -30.59 -28.76
C GLY A 27 9.26 -29.91 -29.66
N LEU A 28 9.66 -28.85 -30.37
CA LEU A 28 8.83 -28.10 -31.31
C LEU A 28 9.22 -28.39 -32.74
N ASP A 29 8.23 -28.35 -33.64
CA ASP A 29 8.51 -28.32 -35.08
C ASP A 29 9.04 -26.94 -35.50
N ARG A 30 9.74 -26.93 -36.65
CA ARG A 30 10.38 -25.73 -37.17
C ARG A 30 9.39 -24.60 -37.44
N SER A 31 8.21 -24.91 -37.96
CA SER A 31 7.18 -23.91 -38.29
C SER A 31 6.65 -23.24 -37.04
N THR A 32 6.40 -24.01 -36.00
CA THR A 32 5.97 -23.52 -34.68
C THR A 32 7.01 -22.58 -34.06
N MET A 33 8.30 -22.95 -34.12
CA MET A 33 9.39 -22.11 -33.61
C MET A 33 9.47 -20.77 -34.36
N TYR A 34 9.38 -20.78 -35.68
CA TYR A 34 9.39 -19.54 -36.47
C TYR A 34 8.14 -18.67 -36.22
N LYS A 35 6.97 -19.28 -35.94
CA LYS A 35 5.77 -18.52 -35.57
C LYS A 35 5.91 -17.86 -34.20
N LEU A 36 6.58 -18.50 -33.25
CA LEU A 36 6.90 -17.90 -31.93
C LEU A 36 7.87 -16.72 -32.09
N ILE A 37 8.96 -16.91 -32.83
CA ILE A 37 9.97 -15.87 -33.11
C ILE A 37 9.35 -14.66 -33.84
N SER A 38 8.43 -14.91 -34.79
CA SER A 38 7.77 -13.84 -35.54
C SER A 38 6.56 -13.21 -34.81
N GLY A 39 6.22 -13.65 -33.60
CA GLY A 39 5.06 -13.17 -32.84
C GLY A 39 3.69 -13.57 -33.41
N LYS A 40 3.66 -14.50 -34.39
CA LYS A 40 2.41 -15.01 -35.00
C LYS A 40 1.73 -16.10 -34.18
N ARG A 41 2.31 -16.47 -33.05
CA ARG A 41 1.79 -17.46 -32.10
C ARG A 41 2.00 -16.96 -30.68
N ASN A 42 1.04 -17.24 -29.81
CA ASN A 42 1.13 -16.94 -28.38
C ASN A 42 2.36 -17.61 -27.76
N PRO A 43 2.94 -17.02 -26.71
CA PRO A 43 4.08 -17.60 -25.99
C PRO A 43 3.82 -19.05 -25.59
N PRO A 44 4.89 -19.90 -25.60
CA PRO A 44 4.74 -21.31 -25.31
C PRO A 44 4.44 -21.57 -23.82
N PRO A 45 4.05 -22.80 -23.42
CA PRO A 45 3.96 -23.19 -22.02
C PRO A 45 5.31 -22.99 -21.28
N ARG A 46 5.24 -22.84 -19.95
CA ARG A 46 6.40 -22.49 -19.11
C ARG A 46 7.53 -23.53 -19.15
N ASP A 47 7.21 -24.82 -19.33
CA ASP A 47 8.20 -25.89 -19.49
C ASP A 47 9.02 -25.73 -20.77
N ILE A 48 8.42 -25.29 -21.85
CA ILE A 48 9.10 -24.98 -23.11
C ILE A 48 9.95 -23.71 -23.00
N LEU A 49 9.44 -22.68 -22.32
CA LEU A 49 10.22 -21.46 -22.02
C LEU A 49 11.49 -21.82 -21.24
N LYS A 50 11.39 -22.65 -20.20
CA LYS A 50 12.57 -23.13 -19.45
C LYS A 50 13.58 -23.85 -20.32
N LYS A 51 13.11 -24.70 -21.25
CA LYS A 51 14.00 -25.36 -22.22
C LYS A 51 14.68 -24.36 -23.16
N MET A 52 13.98 -23.31 -23.61
CA MET A 52 14.57 -22.24 -24.41
C MET A 52 15.70 -21.52 -23.65
N ILE A 53 15.43 -21.13 -22.40
CA ILE A 53 16.40 -20.47 -21.50
C ILE A 53 17.66 -21.33 -21.35
N LEU A 54 17.49 -22.61 -21.07
CA LEU A 54 18.61 -23.57 -20.92
C LEU A 54 19.38 -23.73 -22.21
N PHE A 55 18.71 -23.91 -23.36
CA PHE A 55 19.38 -24.10 -24.66
C PHE A 55 20.16 -22.87 -25.08
N MET A 56 19.68 -21.69 -24.82
CA MET A 56 20.33 -20.41 -25.15
C MET A 56 21.42 -20.05 -24.14
N HIS A 57 21.61 -20.81 -23.07
CA HIS A 57 22.56 -20.52 -21.98
C HIS A 57 22.40 -19.07 -21.47
N LEU A 58 21.15 -18.64 -21.21
CA LEU A 58 20.89 -17.30 -20.70
C LEU A 58 21.43 -17.14 -19.26
N THR A 59 22.05 -16.02 -19.00
CA THR A 59 22.40 -15.63 -17.64
C THR A 59 21.12 -15.44 -16.79
N PRO A 60 21.20 -15.45 -15.45
CA PRO A 60 20.03 -15.24 -14.61
C PRO A 60 19.24 -13.97 -14.96
N THR A 61 19.93 -12.85 -15.25
CA THR A 61 19.30 -11.58 -15.64
C THR A 61 18.60 -11.67 -17.00
N GLU A 62 19.26 -12.31 -18.00
CA GLU A 62 18.66 -12.51 -19.32
C GLU A 62 17.45 -13.46 -19.25
N ALA A 63 17.54 -14.51 -18.43
CA ALA A 63 16.44 -15.43 -18.20
C ALA A 63 15.24 -14.71 -17.57
N GLN A 64 15.48 -13.88 -16.57
CA GLN A 64 14.45 -13.05 -15.92
C GLN A 64 13.80 -12.10 -16.92
N HIS A 65 14.58 -11.42 -17.76
CA HIS A 65 14.05 -10.52 -18.81
C HIS A 65 13.18 -11.27 -19.83
N LEU A 66 13.57 -12.47 -20.25
CA LEU A 66 12.74 -13.28 -21.16
C LEU A 66 11.47 -13.81 -20.48
N GLU A 67 11.54 -14.21 -19.20
CA GLU A 67 10.38 -14.62 -18.41
C GLU A 67 9.40 -13.46 -18.20
N GLU A 68 9.91 -12.26 -17.95
CA GLU A 68 9.10 -11.06 -17.86
C GLU A 68 8.37 -10.78 -19.18
N ALA A 69 9.09 -10.75 -20.30
CA ALA A 69 8.50 -10.57 -21.63
C ALA A 69 7.43 -11.63 -21.96
N TRP A 70 7.65 -12.86 -21.49
CA TRP A 70 6.69 -13.96 -21.62
C TRP A 70 5.43 -13.71 -20.78
N ASN A 71 5.57 -13.27 -19.52
CA ASN A 71 4.44 -12.93 -18.64
C ASN A 71 3.63 -11.75 -19.22
N VAL A 72 4.31 -10.67 -19.60
CA VAL A 72 3.67 -9.48 -20.19
C VAL A 72 2.86 -9.84 -21.44
N THR A 73 3.43 -10.68 -22.32
CA THR A 73 2.72 -11.09 -23.53
C THR A 73 1.53 -12.00 -23.27
N ARG A 74 1.58 -12.84 -22.22
CA ARG A 74 0.47 -13.75 -21.87
C ARG A 74 -0.68 -13.08 -21.15
N ILE A 75 -0.37 -12.18 -20.25
CA ILE A 75 -1.34 -11.52 -19.37
C ILE A 75 -1.92 -10.28 -20.06
N GLY A 76 -1.13 -9.64 -20.89
CA GLY A 76 -1.35 -8.31 -21.43
C GLY A 76 -0.57 -7.25 -20.62
N PRO A 77 0.03 -6.25 -21.30
CA PRO A 77 0.91 -5.29 -20.64
C PRO A 77 0.19 -4.49 -19.54
N GLU A 78 -1.02 -4.03 -19.78
CA GLU A 78 -1.78 -3.25 -18.80
C GLU A 78 -2.01 -4.03 -17.50
N ILE A 79 -2.55 -5.25 -17.60
CA ILE A 79 -2.83 -6.10 -16.43
C ILE A 79 -1.51 -6.50 -15.73
N TYR A 80 -0.47 -6.81 -16.51
CA TYR A 80 0.82 -7.19 -15.93
C TYR A 80 1.43 -6.06 -15.11
N TYR A 81 1.53 -4.85 -15.71
CA TYR A 81 2.12 -3.71 -15.01
C TYR A 81 1.26 -3.18 -13.87
N LYS A 82 -0.07 -3.29 -13.97
CA LYS A 82 -0.98 -3.01 -12.86
C LYS A 82 -0.67 -3.91 -11.66
N ARG A 83 -0.60 -5.23 -11.88
CA ARG A 83 -0.24 -6.20 -10.81
C ARG A 83 1.17 -6.00 -10.29
N LYS A 84 2.11 -5.66 -11.16
CA LYS A 84 3.50 -5.38 -10.75
C LYS A 84 3.60 -4.12 -9.90
N SER A 85 2.80 -3.10 -10.19
CA SER A 85 2.70 -1.88 -9.36
C SER A 85 2.17 -2.19 -7.96
N VAL A 86 1.18 -3.08 -7.83
CA VAL A 86 0.69 -3.53 -6.51
C VAL A 86 1.77 -4.31 -5.77
N GLU A 87 2.46 -5.24 -6.44
CA GLU A 87 3.55 -6.00 -5.83
C GLU A 87 4.64 -5.06 -5.30
N ASN A 88 5.06 -4.07 -6.11
CA ASN A 88 6.04 -3.07 -5.71
C ASN A 88 5.56 -2.23 -4.54
N PHE A 89 4.31 -1.77 -4.55
CA PHE A 89 3.70 -1.03 -3.45
C PHE A 89 3.76 -1.82 -2.14
N ILE A 90 3.39 -3.09 -2.18
CA ILE A 90 3.40 -3.98 -1.01
C ILE A 90 4.82 -4.23 -0.52
N CYS A 91 5.75 -4.60 -1.41
CA CYS A 91 7.14 -4.92 -1.05
C CYS A 91 7.92 -3.73 -0.48
N HIS A 92 7.60 -2.52 -0.92
CA HIS A 92 8.31 -1.30 -0.54
C HIS A 92 7.46 -0.38 0.35
N PHE A 93 6.34 -0.88 0.88
CA PHE A 93 5.49 -0.08 1.77
C PHE A 93 6.33 0.48 2.91
N PRO A 94 6.22 1.79 3.21
CA PRO A 94 7.08 2.43 4.21
C PRO A 94 6.94 1.77 5.58
N SER A 95 7.98 1.10 6.05
CA SER A 95 7.99 0.48 7.38
C SER A 95 8.49 1.43 8.46
N HIS A 96 9.39 2.34 8.08
CA HIS A 96 9.95 3.36 8.95
C HIS A 96 10.11 4.66 8.17
N PHE A 97 9.67 5.74 8.75
CA PHE A 97 9.88 7.06 8.21
C PHE A 97 10.74 7.86 9.21
N SER A 98 11.99 8.10 8.85
CA SER A 98 12.87 8.99 9.60
C SER A 98 13.27 10.15 8.69
N VAL A 99 12.72 11.32 8.94
CA VAL A 99 13.17 12.54 8.30
C VAL A 99 14.08 13.29 9.25
N SER A 100 15.26 13.70 8.76
CA SER A 100 16.12 14.60 9.51
C SER A 100 15.57 16.02 9.37
N PRO A 101 15.24 16.71 10.48
CA PRO A 101 14.71 18.08 10.44
C PRO A 101 15.68 19.10 9.83
N ASP A 102 16.95 18.74 9.67
CA ASP A 102 18.04 19.67 9.30
C ASP A 102 18.20 19.89 7.78
N GLU A 103 17.36 19.31 6.92
CA GLU A 103 17.55 19.38 5.45
C GLU A 103 17.05 20.68 4.80
N PHE A 104 16.29 21.52 5.50
CA PHE A 104 15.71 22.73 4.90
C PHE A 104 16.51 24.00 5.22
N ILE A 105 17.72 24.11 4.64
CA ILE A 105 18.54 25.33 4.78
C ILE A 105 18.29 26.26 3.58
N PHE A 106 17.58 27.34 3.80
CA PHE A 106 17.40 28.38 2.81
C PHE A 106 18.44 29.51 2.99
N SER A 107 19.11 29.91 1.90
CA SER A 107 20.03 31.03 1.92
C SER A 107 19.26 32.33 2.16
N SER A 108 19.71 33.16 3.09
CA SER A 108 19.12 34.49 3.37
C SER A 108 19.09 35.46 2.17
N LYS A 109 19.75 35.11 1.05
CA LYS A 109 19.76 35.91 -0.19
C LYS A 109 18.58 35.61 -1.13
N ILE A 110 17.74 34.60 -0.82
CA ILE A 110 16.67 34.15 -1.72
C ILE A 110 15.54 35.16 -1.84
N VAL A 111 15.34 36.03 -0.85
CA VAL A 111 14.19 36.93 -0.79
C VAL A 111 14.57 38.36 -0.60
N GLN A 112 14.79 39.08 -1.72
CA GLN A 112 14.69 40.54 -1.74
C GLN A 112 13.24 40.91 -2.12
N HIS A 113 12.35 41.05 -1.15
CA HIS A 113 11.00 41.55 -1.39
C HIS A 113 10.73 42.79 -0.50
N ASN A 114 9.82 43.63 -0.96
CA ASN A 114 9.29 44.69 -0.13
C ASN A 114 8.41 44.08 0.95
N PRO A 115 8.74 44.19 2.24
CA PRO A 115 7.97 43.55 3.32
C PRO A 115 6.51 44.07 3.42
N ASP A 116 6.19 45.18 2.80
CA ASP A 116 4.85 45.76 2.81
C ASP A 116 3.97 45.37 1.61
N SER A 117 4.44 44.43 0.77
CA SER A 117 3.66 44.00 -0.40
C SER A 117 2.78 42.80 -0.07
N ASP A 118 1.46 42.96 -0.20
CA ASP A 118 0.44 41.93 -0.02
C ASP A 118 0.42 40.86 -1.14
N CYS A 119 1.26 41.08 -2.20
CA CYS A 119 1.38 40.18 -3.34
C CYS A 119 2.82 40.10 -3.80
N ILE A 120 3.39 38.91 -3.89
CA ILE A 120 4.79 38.69 -4.25
C ILE A 120 4.85 37.65 -5.39
N ALA A 121 5.46 38.04 -6.51
CA ALA A 121 5.76 37.13 -7.61
C ALA A 121 6.99 36.29 -7.26
N LEU A 122 6.87 34.97 -7.39
CA LEU A 122 7.92 33.98 -7.17
C LEU A 122 8.38 33.44 -8.52
N THR A 123 9.68 33.53 -8.79
CA THR A 123 10.25 33.26 -10.13
C THR A 123 11.24 32.10 -10.14
N SER A 124 11.28 31.33 -9.04
CA SER A 124 12.09 30.11 -8.95
C SER A 124 11.50 29.13 -7.93
N MET A 125 11.77 27.86 -8.13
CA MET A 125 11.40 26.79 -7.20
C MET A 125 11.92 27.06 -5.78
N GLN A 126 13.12 27.61 -5.65
CA GLN A 126 13.69 27.94 -4.34
C GLN A 126 12.85 28.99 -3.60
N GLN A 127 12.33 30.02 -4.31
CA GLN A 127 11.44 31.00 -3.70
C GLN A 127 10.09 30.38 -3.33
N VAL A 128 9.51 29.56 -4.21
CA VAL A 128 8.26 28.83 -3.96
C VAL A 128 8.41 27.96 -2.69
N ASN A 129 9.45 27.12 -2.63
CA ASN A 129 9.70 26.25 -1.47
C ASN A 129 9.97 27.02 -0.17
N TYR A 130 10.68 28.17 -0.26
CA TYR A 130 10.91 29.04 0.91
C TYR A 130 9.59 29.57 1.48
N PHE A 131 8.69 30.06 0.62
CA PHE A 131 7.41 30.56 1.09
C PHE A 131 6.51 29.45 1.63
N ILE A 132 6.49 28.29 1.00
CA ILE A 132 5.77 27.10 1.52
C ILE A 132 6.28 26.74 2.92
N HIS A 133 7.60 26.64 3.08
CA HIS A 133 8.21 26.34 4.38
C HIS A 133 7.82 27.35 5.45
N LYS A 134 7.90 28.66 5.12
CA LYS A 134 7.52 29.74 6.01
C LYS A 134 6.04 29.66 6.40
N MET A 135 5.14 29.45 5.44
CA MET A 135 3.69 29.29 5.66
C MET A 135 3.42 28.15 6.63
N PHE A 136 4.00 26.98 6.38
CA PHE A 136 3.76 25.78 7.19
C PHE A 136 4.28 25.92 8.61
N LEU A 137 5.49 26.45 8.81
CA LEU A 137 6.03 26.69 10.16
C LEU A 137 5.21 27.72 10.93
N THR A 138 4.77 28.77 10.26
CA THR A 138 3.92 29.80 10.88
C THR A 138 2.60 29.19 11.32
N GLU A 139 1.96 28.38 10.46
CA GLU A 139 0.68 27.76 10.76
C GLU A 139 0.81 26.68 11.83
N ALA A 140 1.86 25.88 11.80
CA ALA A 140 2.14 24.86 12.82
C ALA A 140 2.43 25.43 14.22
N SER A 141 2.85 26.71 14.30
CA SER A 141 3.08 27.40 15.58
C SER A 141 1.79 27.91 16.24
N ARG A 142 0.64 27.84 15.58
CA ARG A 142 -0.66 28.28 16.09
C ARG A 142 -1.27 27.24 17.02
N SER A 143 -2.13 27.67 17.92
CA SER A 143 -2.91 26.78 18.81
C SER A 143 -4.00 26.02 18.06
N SER A 144 -4.39 26.48 16.86
CA SER A 144 -5.32 25.83 15.94
C SER A 144 -4.96 26.28 14.53
N GLY A 145 -4.07 25.54 13.89
CA GLY A 145 -3.61 25.80 12.53
C GLY A 145 -4.39 24.99 11.51
N LYS A 146 -4.57 25.56 10.30
CA LYS A 146 -5.19 24.85 9.17
C LYS A 146 -4.38 25.09 7.89
N ILE A 147 -4.06 23.99 7.20
CA ILE A 147 -3.45 24.00 5.87
C ILE A 147 -4.40 23.34 4.90
N SER A 148 -4.78 24.03 3.82
CA SER A 148 -5.59 23.49 2.73
C SER A 148 -4.74 23.39 1.46
N LEU A 149 -4.71 22.19 0.87
CA LEU A 149 -3.84 21.86 -0.26
C LEU A 149 -4.68 21.39 -1.46
N LEU A 150 -4.44 21.98 -2.62
CA LEU A 150 -4.87 21.47 -3.92
C LEU A 150 -3.61 21.31 -4.76
N LEU A 151 -3.02 20.12 -4.76
CA LEU A 151 -1.77 19.84 -5.48
C LEU A 151 -1.58 18.33 -5.66
N GLN A 152 -0.58 17.97 -6.46
CA GLN A 152 -0.23 16.57 -6.72
C GLN A 152 1.07 16.18 -6.02
N PRO A 153 1.31 14.89 -5.78
CA PRO A 153 2.49 14.39 -5.08
C PRO A 153 3.84 14.67 -5.77
N GLU A 154 3.85 15.09 -7.03
CA GLU A 154 5.07 15.54 -7.73
C GLU A 154 5.76 16.71 -7.02
N HIS A 155 5.05 17.42 -6.17
CA HIS A 155 5.64 18.43 -5.27
C HIS A 155 6.28 17.75 -4.04
N GLU A 156 7.28 16.90 -4.24
CA GLU A 156 7.97 16.11 -3.20
C GLU A 156 8.35 16.96 -1.97
N PHE A 157 8.80 18.20 -2.19
CA PHE A 157 9.16 19.11 -1.11
C PHE A 157 8.02 19.33 -0.11
N VAL A 158 6.79 19.49 -0.59
CA VAL A 158 5.61 19.73 0.28
C VAL A 158 5.33 18.51 1.15
N PHE A 159 5.34 17.31 0.57
CA PHE A 159 5.05 16.06 1.27
C PHE A 159 6.15 15.71 2.26
N HIS A 160 7.40 15.93 1.88
CA HIS A 160 8.53 15.78 2.78
C HIS A 160 8.42 16.76 3.97
N LEU A 161 8.11 18.04 3.73
CA LEU A 161 7.93 19.02 4.79
C LEU A 161 6.77 18.65 5.73
N LEU A 162 5.60 18.23 5.19
CA LEU A 162 4.47 17.81 6.00
C LEU A 162 4.82 16.65 6.92
N SER A 163 5.58 15.68 6.43
CA SER A 163 5.99 14.53 7.24
C SER A 163 6.96 14.87 8.37
N THR A 164 7.62 16.06 8.31
CA THR A 164 8.52 16.57 9.36
C THR A 164 7.83 17.45 10.38
N LEU A 165 6.61 17.95 10.09
CA LEU A 165 5.88 18.78 11.04
C LEU A 165 5.52 17.98 12.28
N ALA A 166 5.62 18.62 13.43
CA ALA A 166 5.34 17.96 14.70
C ALA A 166 3.92 17.40 14.74
N SER A 167 3.81 16.14 15.14
CA SER A 167 2.53 15.49 15.37
C SER A 167 1.76 16.20 16.50
N GLY A 168 0.50 16.49 16.27
CA GLY A 168 -0.39 17.07 17.29
C GLY A 168 -1.73 17.45 16.69
N ASP A 169 -2.77 17.46 17.52
CA ASP A 169 -4.14 17.82 17.12
C ASP A 169 -4.29 19.32 16.79
N ALA A 170 -3.27 20.12 17.01
CA ALA A 170 -3.30 21.55 16.81
C ALA A 170 -3.23 22.01 15.33
N LEU A 171 -2.71 21.14 14.45
CA LEU A 171 -2.57 21.44 13.03
C LEU A 171 -3.42 20.45 12.21
N GLU A 172 -4.45 20.97 11.54
CA GLU A 172 -5.26 20.23 10.57
C GLU A 172 -4.75 20.45 9.15
N VAL A 173 -4.57 19.38 8.39
CA VAL A 173 -4.22 19.44 6.97
C VAL A 173 -5.29 18.77 6.14
N GLN A 174 -5.90 19.52 5.24
CA GLN A 174 -6.86 19.04 4.25
C GLN A 174 -6.23 19.09 2.86
N HIS A 175 -6.21 17.96 2.18
CA HIS A 175 -5.58 17.85 0.87
C HIS A 175 -6.56 17.30 -0.17
N ILE A 176 -6.73 18.03 -1.28
CA ILE A 176 -7.48 17.59 -2.46
C ILE A 176 -6.50 17.09 -3.50
N LEU A 177 -6.66 15.83 -3.89
CA LEU A 177 -5.86 15.10 -4.87
C LEU A 177 -6.68 14.78 -6.11
N CYS A 178 -6.13 14.99 -7.30
CA CYS A 178 -6.69 14.45 -8.52
C CYS A 178 -6.20 13.02 -8.75
N LEU A 179 -7.10 12.08 -8.94
CA LEU A 179 -6.81 10.73 -9.40
C LEU A 179 -7.16 10.58 -10.89
N ASN A 180 -6.40 9.78 -11.61
CA ASN A 180 -6.77 9.44 -12.97
C ASN A 180 -8.02 8.55 -12.98
N SER A 181 -8.99 8.90 -13.81
CA SER A 181 -10.22 8.13 -14.00
C SER A 181 -10.01 6.80 -14.73
N GLN A 182 -8.87 6.63 -15.37
CA GLN A 182 -8.46 5.39 -16.06
C GLN A 182 -7.07 4.98 -15.57
N ASP A 183 -6.77 3.68 -15.73
CA ASP A 183 -5.42 3.19 -15.43
C ASP A 183 -4.41 3.94 -16.31
N ALA A 184 -3.55 4.72 -15.68
CA ALA A 184 -2.47 5.44 -16.32
C ALA A 184 -1.15 5.05 -15.66
N PHE A 185 -0.12 4.90 -16.50
CA PHE A 185 1.20 4.44 -16.08
C PHE A 185 2.25 5.53 -16.30
N THR A 186 3.23 5.58 -15.42
CA THR A 186 4.44 6.38 -15.59
C THR A 186 5.28 5.83 -16.76
N GLU A 187 6.34 6.54 -17.16
CA GLU A 187 7.34 6.04 -18.12
C GLU A 187 8.00 4.73 -17.67
N HIS A 188 8.03 4.47 -16.37
CA HIS A 188 8.56 3.24 -15.74
C HIS A 188 7.49 2.16 -15.52
N HIS A 189 6.32 2.30 -16.14
CA HIS A 189 5.20 1.38 -16.03
C HIS A 189 4.62 1.21 -14.61
N GLU A 190 4.75 2.22 -13.75
CA GLU A 190 4.10 2.25 -12.45
C GLU A 190 2.69 2.87 -12.57
N LEU A 191 1.72 2.30 -11.89
CA LEU A 191 0.35 2.83 -11.86
C LEU A 191 0.33 4.17 -11.09
N ILE A 192 -0.04 5.26 -11.75
CA ILE A 192 0.08 6.63 -11.21
C ILE A 192 -0.70 6.78 -9.90
N ASN A 193 -1.96 6.33 -9.84
CA ASN A 193 -2.76 6.45 -8.62
C ASN A 193 -2.12 5.74 -7.43
N LEU A 194 -1.48 4.59 -7.66
CA LEU A 194 -0.81 3.83 -6.61
C LEU A 194 0.52 4.47 -6.19
N LYS A 195 1.25 5.05 -7.14
CA LYS A 195 2.44 5.86 -6.86
C LYS A 195 2.10 7.04 -5.95
N TYR A 196 1.00 7.74 -6.23
CA TYR A 196 0.56 8.85 -5.38
C TYR A 196 0.26 8.43 -3.95
N LEU A 197 -0.35 7.27 -3.77
CA LEU A 197 -0.56 6.72 -2.43
C LEU A 197 0.76 6.46 -1.71
N TYR A 198 1.72 5.88 -2.41
CA TYR A 198 3.04 5.60 -1.83
C TYR A 198 3.72 6.88 -1.30
N GLU A 199 3.64 7.99 -2.03
CA GLU A 199 4.19 9.29 -1.63
C GLU A 199 3.45 9.94 -0.44
N ILE A 200 2.16 9.65 -0.28
CA ILE A 200 1.30 10.26 0.75
C ILE A 200 1.33 9.49 2.08
N PHE A 201 1.49 8.18 2.05
CA PHE A 201 1.45 7.35 3.27
C PHE A 201 2.41 7.81 4.38
N PRO A 202 3.63 8.30 4.11
CA PRO A 202 4.51 8.83 5.14
C PRO A 202 3.90 9.94 6.01
N ILE A 203 3.01 10.77 5.45
CA ILE A 203 2.34 11.83 6.21
C ILE A 203 1.38 11.22 7.25
N TYR A 204 0.62 10.20 6.88
CA TYR A 204 -0.23 9.49 7.84
C TYR A 204 0.59 8.83 8.95
N MET A 205 1.79 8.33 8.64
CA MET A 205 2.68 7.71 9.60
C MET A 205 3.32 8.72 10.56
N SER A 206 3.48 9.99 10.15
CA SER A 206 4.02 11.05 11.02
C SER A 206 3.11 11.42 12.18
N GLY A 207 1.82 11.03 12.13
CA GLY A 207 0.82 11.35 13.14
C GLY A 207 0.21 12.74 13.01
N LEU A 208 0.44 13.42 11.88
CA LEU A 208 -0.23 14.67 11.55
C LEU A 208 -1.73 14.44 11.37
N ASN A 209 -2.58 15.36 11.81
CA ASN A 209 -4.02 15.33 11.53
C ASN A 209 -4.26 15.70 10.05
N TYR A 210 -4.15 14.70 9.20
CA TYR A 210 -4.17 14.83 7.75
C TYR A 210 -5.36 14.09 7.15
N THR A 211 -6.13 14.77 6.32
CA THR A 211 -7.29 14.22 5.61
C THR A 211 -7.10 14.38 4.11
N LEU A 212 -7.16 13.26 3.38
CA LEU A 212 -7.04 13.22 1.94
C LEU A 212 -8.40 13.08 1.26
N TRP A 213 -8.70 14.02 0.38
CA TRP A 213 -9.88 14.05 -0.47
C TRP A 213 -9.47 13.85 -1.93
N TYR A 214 -10.33 13.27 -2.74
CA TYR A 214 -10.02 13.05 -4.14
C TYR A 214 -11.21 13.35 -5.05
N TYR A 215 -10.89 13.63 -6.29
CA TYR A 215 -11.79 13.65 -7.43
C TYR A 215 -11.10 13.01 -8.63
N TYR A 216 -11.90 12.61 -9.62
CA TYR A 216 -11.36 12.03 -10.85
C TYR A 216 -11.32 13.04 -11.98
N ASP A 217 -10.16 13.15 -12.64
CA ASP A 217 -10.00 13.87 -13.90
C ASP A 217 -8.80 13.27 -14.68
N ASN A 218 -8.52 13.84 -15.84
CA ASN A 218 -7.28 13.60 -16.56
C ASN A 218 -6.18 14.51 -15.98
N ILE A 219 -5.31 13.95 -15.15
CA ILE A 219 -4.24 14.71 -14.46
C ILE A 219 -3.40 15.51 -15.44
N HIS A 220 -3.01 14.92 -16.58
CA HIS A 220 -2.18 15.60 -17.56
C HIS A 220 -2.89 16.83 -18.15
N SER A 221 -4.15 16.71 -18.50
CA SER A 221 -4.92 17.83 -19.04
C SER A 221 -5.14 18.92 -18.00
N HIS A 222 -5.44 18.52 -16.77
CA HIS A 222 -5.78 19.43 -15.69
C HIS A 222 -4.56 20.21 -15.17
N TYR A 223 -3.43 19.53 -14.95
CA TYR A 223 -2.26 20.12 -14.31
C TYR A 223 -1.19 20.61 -15.29
N HIS A 224 -1.08 20.06 -16.50
CA HIS A 224 0.06 20.35 -17.36
C HIS A 224 -0.26 21.14 -18.63
N ASN A 225 -1.51 21.17 -19.09
CA ASN A 225 -1.77 21.75 -20.40
C ASN A 225 -2.30 23.18 -20.40
N MET A 226 -3.29 23.52 -19.56
CA MET A 226 -4.03 24.77 -19.71
C MET A 226 -4.09 25.61 -18.43
N ASN A 227 -3.82 25.04 -17.27
CA ASN A 227 -3.83 25.78 -16.01
C ASN A 227 -2.46 26.43 -15.74
N ILE A 228 -2.48 27.73 -15.57
CA ILE A 228 -1.23 28.50 -15.28
C ILE A 228 -0.76 28.20 -13.85
N PHE A 229 -1.69 28.17 -12.89
CA PHE A 229 -1.42 27.90 -11.48
C PHE A 229 -2.39 26.84 -10.96
N PRO A 230 -2.16 25.55 -11.30
CA PRO A 230 -3.05 24.47 -10.87
C PRO A 230 -2.88 24.08 -9.40
N CYS A 231 -1.83 24.57 -8.75
CA CYS A 231 -1.52 24.25 -7.37
C CYS A 231 -1.89 25.42 -6.46
N MET A 232 -2.58 25.12 -5.36
CA MET A 232 -3.01 26.08 -4.36
C MET A 232 -2.67 25.58 -2.96
N ILE A 233 -2.05 26.43 -2.18
CA ILE A 233 -1.72 26.20 -0.77
C ILE A 233 -2.29 27.34 0.03
N LEU A 234 -3.12 27.06 1.01
CA LEU A 234 -3.77 28.06 1.87
C LEU A 234 -3.45 27.79 3.33
N THR A 235 -3.23 28.86 4.07
CA THR A 235 -3.15 28.88 5.53
C THR A 235 -4.08 29.97 6.09
N SER A 236 -4.12 30.15 7.39
CA SER A 236 -5.01 31.14 8.03
C SER A 236 -4.73 32.59 7.59
N ASP A 237 -3.50 32.94 7.19
CA ASP A 237 -3.07 34.30 6.88
C ASP A 237 -2.27 34.42 5.56
N SER A 238 -2.18 33.37 4.79
CA SER A 238 -1.43 33.41 3.52
C SER A 238 -1.96 32.40 2.50
N ALA A 239 -1.76 32.73 1.23
CA ALA A 239 -2.07 31.89 0.10
C ALA A 239 -0.92 31.84 -0.89
N LEU A 240 -0.69 30.69 -1.49
CA LEU A 240 0.30 30.51 -2.55
C LEU A 240 -0.34 29.75 -3.71
N LEU A 241 -0.26 30.33 -4.90
CA LEU A 241 -0.60 29.68 -6.16
C LEU A 241 0.67 29.43 -6.95
N CYS A 242 0.86 28.22 -7.49
CA CYS A 242 2.07 27.94 -8.26
C CYS A 242 1.80 27.04 -9.48
N THR A 243 2.78 27.06 -10.39
CA THR A 243 2.82 26.19 -11.56
C THR A 243 2.96 24.72 -11.13
N ALA A 244 2.55 23.81 -12.01
CA ALA A 244 2.61 22.36 -11.74
C ALA A 244 4.02 21.86 -11.39
N ASP A 245 5.06 22.49 -11.94
CA ASP A 245 6.47 22.18 -11.69
C ASP A 245 7.08 22.95 -10.52
N GLY A 246 6.30 23.80 -9.85
CA GLY A 246 6.76 24.64 -8.73
C GLY A 246 7.82 25.70 -9.10
N GLN A 247 8.07 25.96 -10.40
CA GLN A 247 9.11 26.90 -10.82
C GLN A 247 8.68 28.36 -10.67
N SER A 248 7.38 28.62 -10.65
CA SER A 248 6.84 29.98 -10.55
C SER A 248 5.59 29.99 -9.72
N GLY A 249 5.31 31.10 -9.06
CA GLY A 249 4.10 31.23 -8.23
C GLY A 249 3.83 32.68 -7.82
N ILE A 250 2.72 32.84 -7.11
CA ILE A 250 2.32 34.12 -6.51
C ILE A 250 1.96 33.85 -5.05
N PHE A 251 2.58 34.56 -4.14
CA PHE A 251 2.25 34.55 -2.74
C PHE A 251 1.35 35.76 -2.41
N TYR A 252 0.34 35.57 -1.61
CA TYR A 252 -0.61 36.55 -1.12
C TYR A 252 -0.66 36.55 0.39
N SER A 253 -0.65 37.77 1.01
CA SER A 253 -0.97 38.00 2.42
C SER A 253 -2.22 38.90 2.61
N ASN A 254 -2.89 39.24 1.53
CA ASN A 254 -4.10 40.05 1.54
C ASN A 254 -5.32 39.21 2.01
N THR A 255 -5.95 39.61 3.11
CA THR A 255 -7.05 38.86 3.74
C THR A 255 -8.24 38.64 2.80
N ALA A 256 -8.60 39.62 1.95
CA ALA A 256 -9.72 39.47 1.03
C ALA A 256 -9.43 38.41 -0.07
N VAL A 257 -8.18 38.36 -0.54
CA VAL A 257 -7.74 37.34 -1.52
C VAL A 257 -7.74 35.96 -0.89
N ILE A 258 -7.22 35.84 0.35
CA ILE A 258 -7.18 34.57 1.07
C ILE A 258 -8.60 34.04 1.30
N HIS A 259 -9.53 34.88 1.76
CA HIS A 259 -10.92 34.52 1.98
C HIS A 259 -11.61 34.02 0.69
N MET A 260 -11.44 34.75 -0.41
CA MET A 260 -11.96 34.34 -1.73
C MET A 260 -11.39 32.97 -2.16
N LEU A 261 -10.09 32.76 -2.01
CA LEU A 261 -9.45 31.48 -2.38
C LEU A 261 -9.93 30.34 -1.47
N GLN A 262 -10.17 30.60 -0.18
CA GLN A 262 -10.73 29.60 0.74
C GLN A 262 -12.15 29.21 0.34
N GLU A 263 -13.01 30.17 -0.05
CA GLU A 263 -14.36 29.87 -0.56
C GLU A 263 -14.34 29.01 -1.82
N ILE A 264 -13.38 29.26 -2.73
CA ILE A 264 -13.17 28.43 -3.92
C ILE A 264 -12.73 27.02 -3.53
N TYR A 265 -11.77 26.90 -2.60
CA TYR A 265 -11.28 25.61 -2.10
C TYR A 265 -12.41 24.80 -1.46
N ASP A 266 -13.21 25.42 -0.59
CA ASP A 266 -14.33 24.76 0.10
C ASP A 266 -15.40 24.29 -0.91
N THR A 267 -15.66 25.06 -1.96
CA THR A 267 -16.55 24.64 -3.07
C THR A 267 -16.01 23.40 -3.81
N TYR A 268 -14.70 23.30 -4.02
CA TYR A 268 -14.10 22.10 -4.60
C TYR A 268 -14.16 20.92 -3.65
N LEU A 269 -13.89 21.15 -2.36
CA LEU A 269 -13.91 20.11 -1.34
C LEU A 269 -15.29 19.44 -1.23
N GLU A 270 -16.38 20.20 -1.36
CA GLU A 270 -17.75 19.68 -1.37
C GLU A 270 -18.04 18.69 -2.51
N GLN A 271 -17.26 18.75 -3.60
CA GLN A 271 -17.38 17.86 -4.75
C GLN A 271 -16.45 16.63 -4.66
N CYS A 272 -15.58 16.59 -3.68
CA CYS A 272 -14.62 15.52 -3.48
C CYS A 272 -15.14 14.45 -2.53
N SER A 273 -14.61 13.26 -2.66
CA SER A 273 -14.81 12.15 -1.73
C SER A 273 -13.56 11.94 -0.87
N GLN A 274 -13.73 11.54 0.37
CA GLN A 274 -12.60 11.19 1.23
C GLN A 274 -12.00 9.87 0.78
N LEU A 275 -10.67 9.83 0.60
CA LEU A 275 -9.99 8.64 0.08
C LEU A 275 -9.82 7.56 1.16
N PHE A 276 -9.44 7.98 2.36
CA PHE A 276 -9.26 7.11 3.51
C PHE A 276 -10.06 7.61 4.71
N LEU A 277 -10.77 6.70 5.35
CA LEU A 277 -11.25 6.93 6.70
C LEU A 277 -10.23 6.36 7.68
N ALA A 278 -9.46 7.23 8.32
CA ALA A 278 -8.47 6.85 9.31
C ALA A 278 -9.11 6.77 10.71
N THR A 279 -8.91 5.65 11.41
CA THR A 279 -9.41 5.45 12.77
C THR A 279 -8.30 4.84 13.63
N THR A 280 -8.04 5.44 14.78
CA THR A 280 -7.10 4.88 15.76
C THR A 280 -7.80 3.81 16.60
N PHE A 281 -7.16 2.67 16.83
CA PHE A 281 -7.65 1.67 17.77
C PHE A 281 -7.49 2.19 19.20
N SER A 282 -8.61 2.57 19.79
CA SER A 282 -8.70 2.96 21.20
C SER A 282 -9.94 2.33 21.84
N PRO A 283 -9.99 2.17 23.17
CA PRO A 283 -11.17 1.64 23.85
C PRO A 283 -12.48 2.35 23.48
N ASP A 284 -12.42 3.67 23.28
CA ASP A 284 -13.58 4.49 22.94
C ASP A 284 -14.05 4.31 21.48
N ASN A 285 -13.12 3.96 20.57
CA ASN A 285 -13.40 3.82 19.14
C ASN A 285 -13.58 2.37 18.69
N LEU A 286 -13.30 1.39 19.55
CA LEU A 286 -13.22 -0.01 19.17
C LEU A 286 -14.54 -0.58 18.63
N SER A 287 -15.67 -0.15 19.22
CA SER A 287 -17.00 -0.53 18.71
C SER A 287 -17.23 -0.05 17.28
N ASN A 288 -16.75 1.14 16.91
CA ASN A 288 -16.81 1.64 15.55
C ASN A 288 -15.87 0.89 14.60
N VAL A 289 -14.66 0.56 15.05
CA VAL A 289 -13.70 -0.25 14.31
C VAL A 289 -14.28 -1.63 13.99
N PHE A 290 -14.83 -2.32 14.99
CA PHE A 290 -15.50 -3.61 14.80
C PHE A 290 -16.64 -3.50 13.79
N ARG A 291 -17.48 -2.49 13.91
CA ARG A 291 -18.58 -2.26 12.97
C ARG A 291 -18.05 -2.10 11.54
N THR A 292 -17.06 -1.23 11.32
CA THR A 292 -16.50 -0.97 9.98
C THR A 292 -15.87 -2.21 9.36
N VAL A 293 -15.12 -2.98 10.14
CA VAL A 293 -14.39 -4.16 9.63
C VAL A 293 -15.32 -5.37 9.45
N PHE A 294 -16.37 -5.51 10.28
CA PHE A 294 -17.18 -6.74 10.34
C PHE A 294 -18.59 -6.59 9.76
N GLU A 295 -19.12 -5.38 9.57
CA GLU A 295 -20.39 -5.13 8.87
C GLU A 295 -20.25 -5.11 7.33
N ALA A 296 -19.04 -5.27 6.78
CA ALA A 296 -18.85 -5.48 5.35
C ALA A 296 -19.61 -6.74 4.89
N ASP A 297 -20.03 -6.74 3.62
CA ASP A 297 -20.80 -7.83 2.99
C ASP A 297 -20.34 -9.22 3.44
N GLU A 298 -21.19 -9.91 4.24
CA GLU A 298 -20.86 -11.21 4.81
C GLU A 298 -20.73 -12.31 3.74
N THR A 299 -21.22 -12.07 2.53
CA THR A 299 -21.21 -13.04 1.42
C THR A 299 -19.99 -12.90 0.52
N ALA A 300 -19.27 -11.79 0.59
CA ALA A 300 -18.12 -11.55 -0.25
C ALA A 300 -16.86 -12.26 0.26
N PRO A 301 -16.03 -12.82 -0.63
CA PRO A 301 -14.76 -13.42 -0.25
C PRO A 301 -13.82 -12.38 0.37
N THR A 302 -13.06 -12.82 1.37
CA THR A 302 -12.05 -12.01 2.06
C THR A 302 -10.67 -12.43 1.61
N PHE A 303 -9.85 -11.46 1.24
CA PHE A 303 -8.43 -11.65 0.94
C PHE A 303 -7.61 -10.83 1.93
N ALA A 304 -6.75 -11.49 2.70
CA ALA A 304 -5.84 -10.84 3.64
C ALA A 304 -4.39 -11.13 3.25
N LEU A 305 -3.57 -10.10 3.17
CA LEU A 305 -2.13 -10.20 2.96
C LEU A 305 -1.43 -9.43 4.08
N GLN A 306 -0.63 -10.14 4.86
CA GLN A 306 -0.03 -9.59 6.07
C GLN A 306 1.27 -10.32 6.43
N PRO A 307 2.22 -9.69 7.15
CA PRO A 307 3.44 -10.37 7.57
C PRO A 307 3.15 -11.50 8.55
N GLU A 308 2.32 -11.28 9.56
CA GLU A 308 1.96 -12.25 10.59
C GLU A 308 0.82 -13.18 10.16
N VAL A 309 0.70 -14.31 10.82
CA VAL A 309 -0.44 -15.20 10.62
C VAL A 309 -1.70 -14.62 11.30
N CYS A 310 -2.80 -14.50 10.57
CA CYS A 310 -4.09 -14.14 11.16
C CYS A 310 -4.62 -15.29 12.02
N VAL A 311 -4.65 -15.09 13.32
CA VAL A 311 -5.14 -16.08 14.29
C VAL A 311 -6.56 -15.80 14.79
N THR A 312 -7.14 -14.66 14.42
CA THR A 312 -8.44 -14.23 14.93
C THR A 312 -9.59 -15.23 14.70
N PRO A 313 -9.65 -16.03 13.59
CA PRO A 313 -10.64 -17.07 13.44
C PRO A 313 -10.53 -18.21 14.46
N PHE A 314 -9.33 -18.41 15.00
CA PHE A 314 -9.02 -19.53 15.92
C PHE A 314 -9.03 -19.12 17.40
N ILE A 315 -9.33 -17.86 17.70
CA ILE A 315 -9.52 -17.39 19.07
C ILE A 315 -10.90 -17.81 19.54
N SER A 316 -10.98 -18.92 20.28
CA SER A 316 -12.24 -19.35 20.90
C SER A 316 -12.66 -18.40 22.03
N GLU A 317 -13.95 -18.42 22.40
CA GLU A 317 -14.44 -17.60 23.53
C GLU A 317 -13.67 -17.88 24.83
N SER A 318 -13.24 -19.14 25.06
CA SER A 318 -12.42 -19.48 26.24
C SER A 318 -11.04 -18.81 26.21
N ILE A 319 -10.35 -18.88 25.04
CA ILE A 319 -9.04 -18.20 24.88
C ILE A 319 -9.21 -16.70 25.05
N LEU A 320 -10.24 -16.12 24.40
CA LEU A 320 -10.49 -14.68 24.51
C LEU A 320 -10.76 -14.28 25.97
N ARG A 321 -11.59 -15.04 26.68
CA ARG A 321 -11.94 -14.77 28.09
C ARG A 321 -10.72 -14.79 29.02
N GLU A 322 -9.77 -15.69 28.81
CA GLU A 322 -8.55 -15.78 29.59
C GLU A 322 -7.53 -14.68 29.25
N ALA A 323 -7.43 -14.33 27.96
CA ALA A 323 -6.45 -13.34 27.50
C ALA A 323 -6.94 -11.90 27.58
N PHE A 324 -8.25 -11.65 27.64
CA PHE A 324 -8.82 -10.30 27.58
C PHE A 324 -8.44 -9.43 28.79
N ASN A 325 -8.13 -8.17 28.54
CA ASN A 325 -7.86 -7.18 29.59
C ASN A 325 -9.14 -6.55 30.12
N TYR A 326 -9.64 -7.03 31.24
CA TYR A 326 -10.89 -6.54 31.88
C TYR A 326 -10.72 -5.20 32.63
N GLU A 327 -9.50 -4.65 32.72
CA GLU A 327 -9.25 -3.34 33.34
C GLU A 327 -9.60 -2.17 32.41
N LEU A 328 -9.94 -2.46 31.16
CA LEU A 328 -10.29 -1.45 30.16
C LEU A 328 -11.65 -0.79 30.45
N PRO A 329 -11.81 0.49 30.14
CA PRO A 329 -13.13 1.12 30.06
C PRO A 329 -14.03 0.33 29.10
N HIS A 330 -15.33 0.19 29.43
CA HIS A 330 -16.30 -0.55 28.61
C HIS A 330 -15.94 -1.99 28.28
N SER A 331 -15.14 -2.65 29.11
CA SER A 331 -14.59 -4.00 28.88
C SER A 331 -15.66 -5.05 28.52
N GLU A 332 -16.85 -5.04 29.15
CA GLU A 332 -17.90 -6.01 28.83
C GLU A 332 -18.46 -5.84 27.39
N GLU A 333 -18.61 -4.59 26.94
CA GLU A 333 -19.07 -4.30 25.57
C GLU A 333 -18.00 -4.69 24.56
N ILE A 334 -16.75 -4.30 24.81
CA ILE A 334 -15.61 -4.66 23.98
C ILE A 334 -15.47 -6.18 23.87
N PHE A 335 -15.53 -6.90 24.98
CA PHE A 335 -15.46 -8.38 24.99
C PHE A 335 -16.58 -9.01 24.18
N ARG A 336 -17.83 -8.56 24.32
CA ARG A 336 -18.97 -9.07 23.55
C ARG A 336 -18.77 -8.83 22.05
N ASN A 337 -18.34 -7.63 21.66
CA ASN A 337 -18.10 -7.28 20.26
C ASN A 337 -16.96 -8.11 19.67
N ALA A 338 -15.85 -8.27 20.41
CA ALA A 338 -14.74 -9.11 19.98
C ALA A 338 -15.14 -10.60 19.82
N THR A 339 -15.93 -11.12 20.75
CA THR A 339 -16.44 -12.51 20.66
C THR A 339 -17.30 -12.71 19.41
N ALA A 340 -18.20 -11.78 19.12
CA ALA A 340 -19.05 -11.84 17.93
C ALA A 340 -18.23 -11.75 16.64
N ALA A 341 -17.24 -10.85 16.61
CA ALA A 341 -16.36 -10.63 15.47
C ALA A 341 -15.50 -11.87 15.16
N PHE A 342 -14.88 -12.48 16.17
CA PHE A 342 -14.03 -13.66 15.97
C PHE A 342 -14.83 -14.89 15.59
N ALA A 343 -16.03 -15.07 16.15
CA ALA A 343 -16.97 -16.10 15.72
C ALA A 343 -17.41 -15.89 14.25
N GLY A 344 -17.60 -14.64 13.83
CA GLY A 344 -17.85 -14.28 12.43
C GLY A 344 -16.68 -14.65 11.51
N ASN A 345 -15.43 -14.39 11.93
CA ASN A 345 -14.23 -14.76 11.16
C ASN A 345 -14.13 -16.27 10.99
N MET A 346 -14.39 -17.05 12.06
CA MET A 346 -14.37 -18.52 11.98
C MET A 346 -15.45 -19.05 11.02
N ARG A 347 -16.67 -18.51 11.05
CA ARG A 347 -17.74 -18.92 10.10
C ARG A 347 -17.32 -18.69 8.66
N ARG A 348 -16.80 -17.48 8.33
CA ARG A 348 -16.33 -17.17 6.98
C ARG A 348 -15.19 -18.08 6.51
N LEU A 349 -14.29 -18.44 7.41
CA LEU A 349 -13.21 -19.39 7.11
C LEU A 349 -13.80 -20.76 6.78
N THR A 350 -14.75 -21.24 7.58
CA THR A 350 -15.44 -22.54 7.39
C THR A 350 -16.22 -22.59 6.07
N ASP A 351 -16.81 -21.45 5.66
CA ASP A 351 -17.55 -21.34 4.40
C ASP A 351 -16.62 -21.18 3.17
N SER A 352 -15.30 -21.35 3.35
CA SER A 352 -14.26 -21.23 2.30
C SER A 352 -14.25 -19.89 1.57
N GLN A 353 -14.60 -18.81 2.27
CA GLN A 353 -14.64 -17.46 1.73
C GLN A 353 -13.49 -16.57 2.20
N THR A 354 -12.53 -17.13 2.93
CA THR A 354 -11.38 -16.38 3.48
C THR A 354 -10.07 -16.96 2.98
N PHE A 355 -9.23 -16.10 2.41
CA PHE A 355 -7.88 -16.44 1.96
C PHE A 355 -6.88 -15.54 2.69
N VAL A 356 -5.91 -16.16 3.38
CA VAL A 356 -4.90 -15.46 4.17
C VAL A 356 -3.50 -15.79 3.64
N TYR A 357 -2.75 -14.76 3.30
CA TYR A 357 -1.39 -14.84 2.80
C TYR A 357 -0.44 -14.22 3.83
N PHE A 358 0.53 -14.98 4.32
CA PHE A 358 1.41 -14.58 5.42
C PHE A 358 2.84 -15.11 5.24
N THR A 359 3.79 -14.63 6.05
CA THR A 359 5.21 -14.99 5.94
C THR A 359 5.64 -16.01 6.99
N THR A 360 6.73 -16.71 6.73
CA THR A 360 7.39 -17.58 7.73
C THR A 360 7.88 -16.79 8.93
N ASP A 361 8.42 -15.59 8.69
CA ASP A 361 8.98 -14.74 9.74
C ASP A 361 7.88 -14.26 10.70
N GLY A 362 6.72 -13.84 10.15
CA GLY A 362 5.59 -13.41 10.97
C GLY A 362 4.94 -14.57 11.75
N LEU A 363 4.90 -15.77 11.18
CA LEU A 363 4.46 -16.97 11.91
C LEU A 363 5.39 -17.28 13.10
N MET A 364 6.71 -17.20 12.89
CA MET A 364 7.70 -17.36 13.95
C MET A 364 7.59 -16.28 15.03
N GLN A 365 7.34 -15.03 14.62
CA GLN A 365 7.16 -13.91 15.55
C GLN A 365 5.94 -14.14 16.46
N PHE A 366 4.79 -14.55 15.89
CA PHE A 366 3.61 -14.94 16.67
C PHE A 366 3.92 -16.09 17.63
N ALA A 367 4.57 -17.13 17.14
CA ALA A 367 4.93 -18.30 17.96
C ALA A 367 5.84 -17.94 19.15
N ALA A 368 6.76 -17.01 18.98
CA ALA A 368 7.69 -16.56 20.03
C ALA A 368 7.04 -15.54 20.99
N SER A 369 6.34 -14.53 20.46
CA SER A 369 5.82 -13.43 21.27
C SER A 369 4.51 -13.73 21.98
N GLY A 370 3.65 -14.58 21.38
CA GLY A 370 2.26 -14.73 21.79
C GLY A 370 1.42 -13.46 21.56
N ARG A 371 1.86 -12.60 20.63
CA ARG A 371 1.22 -11.33 20.27
C ARG A 371 0.83 -11.33 18.80
N THR A 372 -0.20 -10.58 18.44
CA THR A 372 -0.58 -10.33 17.06
C THR A 372 -0.65 -8.83 16.82
N ALA A 373 -0.10 -8.34 15.71
CA ALA A 373 -0.08 -6.93 15.37
C ALA A 373 -1.48 -6.39 15.00
N GLU A 374 -2.43 -7.27 14.64
CA GLU A 374 -3.80 -6.88 14.32
C GLU A 374 -4.58 -6.35 15.53
N ILE A 375 -4.21 -6.75 16.74
CA ILE A 375 -4.90 -6.39 17.98
C ILE A 375 -3.91 -5.65 18.87
N PRO A 376 -4.18 -4.37 19.22
CA PRO A 376 -3.31 -3.62 20.14
C PRO A 376 -3.14 -4.31 21.48
N GLU A 377 -1.92 -4.29 22.01
CA GLU A 377 -1.54 -4.99 23.23
C GLU A 377 -2.33 -4.59 24.47
N ILE A 378 -2.92 -3.39 24.47
CA ILE A 378 -3.73 -2.90 25.60
C ILE A 378 -5.02 -3.72 25.80
N PHE A 379 -5.52 -4.43 24.76
CA PHE A 379 -6.77 -5.17 24.82
C PHE A 379 -6.65 -6.57 25.38
N TYR A 380 -5.44 -7.15 25.43
CA TYR A 380 -5.25 -8.52 25.84
C TYR A 380 -3.86 -8.79 26.41
N HIS A 381 -3.78 -9.82 27.25
CA HIS A 381 -2.52 -10.38 27.72
C HIS A 381 -1.96 -11.35 26.66
N LYS A 382 -0.62 -11.46 26.58
CA LYS A 382 0.01 -12.39 25.62
C LYS A 382 -0.55 -13.81 25.75
N PHE A 383 -0.78 -14.45 24.62
CA PHE A 383 -1.28 -15.82 24.59
C PHE A 383 -0.25 -16.80 25.16
N THR A 384 -0.73 -17.73 26.00
CA THR A 384 0.12 -18.79 26.57
C THR A 384 0.61 -19.76 25.47
N PRO A 385 1.67 -20.54 25.70
CA PRO A 385 2.12 -21.56 24.75
C PRO A 385 0.99 -22.52 24.33
N GLU A 386 0.14 -22.96 25.28
CA GLU A 386 -0.98 -23.86 25.01
C GLU A 386 -2.03 -23.21 24.10
N GLN A 387 -2.35 -21.95 24.35
CA GLN A 387 -3.27 -21.16 23.51
C GLN A 387 -2.71 -20.97 22.10
N ARG A 388 -1.40 -20.64 21.97
CA ARG A 388 -0.71 -20.54 20.67
C ARG A 388 -0.77 -21.86 19.90
N ILE A 389 -0.47 -23.00 20.56
CA ILE A 389 -0.57 -24.33 19.95
C ILE A 389 -1.98 -24.61 19.46
N GLN A 390 -3.00 -24.31 20.28
CA GLN A 390 -4.39 -24.52 19.89
C GLN A 390 -4.77 -23.74 18.63
N MET A 391 -4.39 -22.46 18.56
CA MET A 391 -4.64 -21.61 17.38
C MET A 391 -3.85 -22.10 16.16
N LEU A 392 -2.57 -22.44 16.33
CA LEU A 392 -1.70 -22.92 15.24
C LEU A 392 -2.16 -24.25 14.64
N ARG A 393 -2.83 -25.13 15.41
CA ARG A 393 -3.47 -26.33 14.85
C ARG A 393 -4.59 -25.97 13.87
N GLY A 394 -5.32 -24.89 14.14
CA GLY A 394 -6.31 -24.37 13.19
C GLY A 394 -5.65 -23.81 11.92
N VAL A 395 -4.55 -23.06 12.08
CA VAL A 395 -3.74 -22.55 10.96
C VAL A 395 -3.19 -23.69 10.12
N GLU A 396 -2.66 -24.76 10.73
CA GLU A 396 -2.17 -25.94 10.01
C GLU A 396 -3.26 -26.60 9.16
N ALA A 397 -4.46 -26.77 9.71
CA ALA A 397 -5.60 -27.31 8.97
C ALA A 397 -5.97 -26.43 7.77
N SER A 398 -5.97 -25.10 7.95
CA SER A 398 -6.24 -24.11 6.90
C SER A 398 -5.11 -24.01 5.86
N CYS A 399 -3.87 -24.34 6.20
CA CYS A 399 -2.82 -24.52 5.21
C CYS A 399 -3.05 -25.75 4.34
N ARG A 400 -3.58 -26.85 4.90
CA ARG A 400 -3.88 -28.07 4.15
C ARG A 400 -5.03 -27.89 3.16
N ASP A 401 -6.05 -27.11 3.49
CA ASP A 401 -7.18 -26.85 2.59
C ASP A 401 -6.89 -25.69 1.61
N GLY A 402 -5.79 -24.97 1.78
CA GLY A 402 -5.32 -23.90 0.90
C GLY A 402 -5.94 -22.52 1.16
N SER A 403 -6.76 -22.36 2.20
CA SER A 403 -7.30 -21.05 2.63
C SER A 403 -6.22 -20.18 3.28
N TYR A 404 -5.20 -20.79 3.89
CA TYR A 404 -4.01 -20.13 4.42
C TYR A 404 -2.78 -20.52 3.61
N ARG A 405 -2.02 -19.53 3.15
CA ARG A 405 -0.87 -19.77 2.28
C ARG A 405 0.36 -18.99 2.77
N ILE A 406 1.49 -19.69 2.88
CA ILE A 406 2.76 -19.08 3.25
C ILE A 406 3.43 -18.52 1.99
N LEU A 407 3.84 -17.25 2.07
CA LEU A 407 4.44 -16.51 0.98
C LEU A 407 5.91 -16.91 0.76
N GLN A 408 6.30 -16.99 -0.52
CA GLN A 408 7.67 -17.09 -0.98
C GLN A 408 8.11 -15.79 -1.69
N LYS A 409 9.34 -15.75 -2.18
CA LYS A 409 9.86 -14.62 -2.96
C LYS A 409 8.92 -14.25 -4.13
N PRO A 410 8.70 -12.94 -4.37
CA PRO A 410 9.36 -11.77 -3.75
C PRO A 410 8.72 -11.31 -2.42
N LEU A 411 7.60 -11.89 -2.00
CA LEU A 411 6.76 -11.44 -0.88
C LEU A 411 7.09 -12.12 0.47
N ASN A 412 8.18 -12.89 0.54
CA ASN A 412 8.57 -13.60 1.77
C ASN A 412 9.01 -12.68 2.92
N HIS A 413 9.28 -11.40 2.62
CA HIS A 413 9.63 -10.37 3.60
C HIS A 413 8.72 -9.17 3.41
N LEU A 414 7.54 -9.23 3.98
CA LEU A 414 6.61 -8.11 4.00
C LEU A 414 7.02 -7.10 5.08
N PRO A 415 6.77 -5.79 4.88
CA PRO A 415 6.89 -4.81 5.95
C PRO A 415 6.04 -5.21 7.15
N SER A 416 6.65 -5.21 8.34
CA SER A 416 6.02 -5.69 9.59
C SER A 416 4.76 -4.93 10.00
N ASN A 417 4.54 -3.75 9.41
CA ASN A 417 3.43 -2.85 9.71
C ASN A 417 2.34 -2.85 8.63
N LEU A 418 2.40 -3.72 7.62
CA LEU A 418 1.43 -3.76 6.53
C LEU A 418 0.47 -4.94 6.68
N HIS A 419 -0.78 -4.66 7.01
CA HIS A 419 -1.88 -5.63 6.95
C HIS A 419 -2.94 -5.11 5.99
N LEU A 420 -3.04 -5.72 4.82
CA LEU A 420 -4.05 -5.43 3.81
C LEU A 420 -5.14 -6.48 3.84
N CYS A 421 -6.38 -6.07 4.06
CA CYS A 421 -7.54 -6.96 3.99
C CYS A 421 -8.60 -6.35 3.08
N ILE A 422 -9.11 -7.13 2.13
CA ILE A 422 -10.17 -6.71 1.20
C ILE A 422 -11.34 -7.66 1.31
N ARG A 423 -12.54 -7.10 1.51
CA ARG A 423 -13.80 -7.81 1.54
C ARG A 423 -14.86 -7.04 0.77
N GLY A 424 -15.31 -7.60 -0.35
CA GLY A 424 -16.28 -6.94 -1.20
C GLY A 424 -15.80 -5.56 -1.67
N ASN A 425 -16.53 -4.54 -1.27
CA ASN A 425 -16.26 -3.14 -1.61
C ASN A 425 -15.53 -2.36 -0.50
N ILE A 426 -14.97 -3.04 0.48
CA ILE A 426 -14.21 -2.43 1.58
C ILE A 426 -12.79 -3.02 1.61
N GLY A 427 -11.81 -2.14 1.54
CA GLY A 427 -10.42 -2.47 1.81
C GLY A 427 -10.00 -1.85 3.13
N THR A 428 -9.23 -2.59 3.92
CA THR A 428 -8.65 -2.10 5.14
C THR A 428 -7.14 -2.26 5.11
N LEU A 429 -6.45 -1.20 5.51
CA LEU A 429 -5.02 -1.21 5.80
C LEU A 429 -4.85 -0.97 7.29
N ILE A 430 -4.25 -1.92 7.98
CA ILE A 430 -3.89 -1.77 9.39
C ILE A 430 -2.38 -1.59 9.44
N PHE A 431 -1.91 -0.58 10.14
CA PHE A 431 -0.50 -0.43 10.42
C PHE A 431 -0.24 0.13 11.81
N GLN A 432 0.92 -0.19 12.36
CA GLN A 432 1.38 0.30 13.65
C GLN A 432 2.31 1.48 13.45
N LYS A 433 2.02 2.60 14.11
CA LYS A 433 2.90 3.76 14.17
C LYS A 433 4.14 3.48 15.03
N SER A 434 5.17 4.31 14.90
CA SER A 434 6.39 4.23 15.70
C SER A 434 6.18 4.38 17.22
N ASN A 435 5.10 5.04 17.63
CA ASN A 435 4.71 5.17 19.06
C ASN A 435 3.90 3.98 19.59
N GLY A 436 3.68 2.94 18.79
CA GLY A 436 2.91 1.75 19.15
C GLY A 436 1.39 1.86 18.91
N GLU A 437 0.89 3.01 18.47
CA GLU A 437 -0.53 3.15 18.10
C GLU A 437 -0.84 2.37 16.84
N VAL A 438 -1.96 1.66 16.84
CA VAL A 438 -2.47 0.96 15.67
C VAL A 438 -3.53 1.81 14.99
N MET A 439 -3.35 2.02 13.69
CA MET A 439 -4.25 2.76 12.82
C MET A 439 -4.95 1.82 11.86
N LEU A 440 -6.23 2.02 11.67
CA LEU A 440 -7.04 1.40 10.63
C LEU A 440 -7.37 2.44 9.57
N PHE A 441 -7.03 2.15 8.32
CA PHE A 441 -7.48 2.91 7.15
C PHE A 441 -8.52 2.09 6.42
N THR A 442 -9.68 2.67 6.21
CA THR A 442 -10.71 2.10 5.35
C THR A 442 -10.62 2.77 3.98
N ILE A 443 -10.39 1.97 2.95
CA ILE A 443 -10.35 2.38 1.55
C ILE A 443 -11.71 2.08 0.94
N GLN A 444 -12.36 3.11 0.38
CA GLN A 444 -13.66 2.97 -0.30
C GLN A 444 -13.57 3.33 -1.78
N GLU A 445 -12.40 3.76 -2.25
CA GLU A 445 -12.18 4.11 -3.65
C GLU A 445 -12.12 2.84 -4.49
N TYR A 446 -13.04 2.73 -5.46
CA TYR A 446 -13.30 1.50 -6.20
C TYR A 446 -12.12 1.04 -7.06
N GLY A 447 -11.43 1.95 -7.73
CA GLY A 447 -10.31 1.62 -8.63
C GLY A 447 -9.11 1.02 -7.89
N LEU A 448 -8.81 1.53 -6.70
CA LEU A 448 -7.77 0.97 -5.83
C LEU A 448 -8.18 -0.39 -5.28
N LEU A 449 -9.42 -0.51 -4.83
CA LEU A 449 -9.95 -1.78 -4.32
C LEU A 449 -9.89 -2.87 -5.39
N GLU A 450 -10.37 -2.59 -6.60
CA GLU A 450 -10.28 -3.52 -7.72
C GLU A 450 -8.83 -3.87 -8.07
N THR A 451 -7.94 -2.87 -8.02
CA THR A 451 -6.53 -3.07 -8.31
C THR A 451 -5.85 -4.02 -7.32
N PHE A 452 -6.09 -3.83 -6.02
CA PHE A 452 -5.58 -4.73 -4.99
C PHE A 452 -6.25 -6.11 -5.06
N LEU A 453 -7.56 -6.15 -5.26
CA LEU A 453 -8.32 -7.41 -5.34
C LEU A 453 -7.87 -8.26 -6.54
N ASP A 454 -7.73 -7.66 -7.73
CA ASP A 454 -7.23 -8.37 -8.91
C ASP A 454 -5.84 -8.98 -8.65
N TYR A 455 -4.95 -8.23 -7.99
CA TYR A 455 -3.63 -8.74 -7.63
C TYR A 455 -3.73 -9.95 -6.69
N LEU A 456 -4.44 -9.82 -5.57
CA LEU A 456 -4.54 -10.87 -4.55
C LEU A 456 -5.21 -12.14 -5.09
N GLN A 457 -6.23 -12.01 -5.93
CA GLN A 457 -6.92 -13.15 -6.55
C GLN A 457 -6.07 -13.87 -7.61
N ASN A 458 -5.13 -13.19 -8.21
CA ASN A 458 -4.35 -13.71 -9.35
C ASN A 458 -2.86 -13.86 -9.04
N MET A 459 -2.48 -13.91 -7.78
CA MET A 459 -1.11 -14.19 -7.38
C MET A 459 -0.65 -15.54 -7.95
N GLN A 460 0.57 -15.57 -8.46
CA GLN A 460 1.11 -16.78 -9.07
C GLN A 460 1.37 -17.86 -8.02
N GLU A 461 1.13 -19.13 -8.36
CA GLU A 461 1.44 -20.27 -7.48
C GLU A 461 2.90 -20.30 -7.01
N SER A 462 3.82 -19.77 -7.82
CA SER A 462 5.24 -19.65 -7.46
C SER A 462 5.53 -18.64 -6.34
N CYS A 463 4.55 -17.82 -5.95
CA CYS A 463 4.66 -16.91 -4.80
C CYS A 463 4.38 -17.60 -3.46
N PHE A 464 4.00 -18.88 -3.48
CA PHE A 464 3.58 -19.62 -2.29
C PHE A 464 4.37 -20.93 -2.11
N TYR A 465 4.53 -21.35 -0.87
CA TYR A 465 4.84 -22.74 -0.55
C TYR A 465 3.67 -23.63 -0.97
N THR A 466 3.94 -24.91 -1.26
CA THR A 466 2.84 -25.88 -1.43
C THR A 466 2.06 -26.04 -0.13
N THR A 467 0.83 -26.54 -0.22
CA THR A 467 -0.01 -26.78 0.96
C THR A 467 0.63 -27.74 1.94
N GLU A 468 1.34 -28.75 1.42
CA GLU A 468 2.07 -29.75 2.22
C GLU A 468 3.28 -29.13 2.93
N GLU A 469 4.07 -28.32 2.22
CA GLU A 469 5.22 -27.62 2.81
C GLU A 469 4.78 -26.62 3.87
N ALA A 470 3.72 -25.83 3.60
CA ALA A 470 3.17 -24.87 4.54
C ALA A 470 2.65 -25.53 5.81
N ALA A 471 1.87 -26.62 5.69
CA ALA A 471 1.36 -27.36 6.83
C ALA A 471 2.51 -28.01 7.63
N ALA A 472 3.50 -28.57 6.95
CA ALA A 472 4.69 -29.16 7.61
C ALA A 472 5.48 -28.09 8.40
N TYR A 473 5.61 -26.88 7.86
CA TYR A 473 6.27 -25.77 8.53
C TYR A 473 5.53 -25.34 9.81
N VAL A 474 4.19 -25.20 9.76
CA VAL A 474 3.37 -24.90 10.94
C VAL A 474 3.49 -26.00 11.98
N GLN A 475 3.46 -27.29 11.56
CA GLN A 475 3.61 -28.44 12.45
C GLN A 475 4.99 -28.44 13.17
N ASP A 476 6.07 -28.09 12.48
CA ASP A 476 7.40 -27.96 13.11
C ASP A 476 7.37 -26.92 14.25
N ILE A 477 6.74 -25.76 14.00
CA ILE A 477 6.58 -24.72 15.00
C ILE A 477 5.77 -25.20 16.20
N ILE A 478 4.66 -25.91 15.97
CA ILE A 478 3.87 -26.52 17.05
C ILE A 478 4.74 -27.46 17.90
N CYS A 479 5.49 -28.36 17.27
CA CYS A 479 6.40 -29.26 17.98
C CYS A 479 7.46 -28.53 18.79
N ARG A 480 7.98 -27.42 18.28
CA ARG A 480 8.97 -26.61 18.99
C ARG A 480 8.38 -25.87 20.20
N LEU A 481 7.13 -25.44 20.12
CA LEU A 481 6.39 -24.89 21.27
C LEU A 481 6.11 -25.98 22.32
N GLU A 482 5.66 -27.18 21.91
CA GLU A 482 5.38 -28.32 22.79
C GLU A 482 6.64 -28.79 23.55
N ASN A 483 7.81 -28.70 22.92
CA ASN A 483 9.09 -29.07 23.51
C ASN A 483 9.78 -27.93 24.28
N GLY A 484 9.16 -26.74 24.39
CA GLY A 484 9.74 -25.58 25.06
C GLY A 484 10.99 -25.01 24.36
N SER A 485 11.15 -25.27 23.06
CA SER A 485 12.27 -24.70 22.26
C SER A 485 12.00 -23.30 21.76
N ILE A 486 10.76 -22.81 21.91
CA ILE A 486 10.30 -21.44 21.69
C ILE A 486 9.56 -21.06 22.96
N GLU A 487 10.02 -20.01 23.67
CA GLU A 487 9.40 -19.49 24.90
C GLU A 487 8.31 -18.45 24.59
#